data_7cf5b9a5bde62f3ed8b1c43117e62ba7
#
_entry.id   7cf5b9a5bde62f3ed8b1c43117e62ba7
#
_cell.length_a   1.000
_cell.length_b   1.000
_cell.length_c   1.000
_cell.angle_alpha   90.00
_cell.angle_beta   90.00
_cell.angle_gamma   90.00
#
_symmetry.space_group_name_H-M   'P 1'
#
loop_
_entity.id
_entity.type
_entity.pdbx_description
1 polymer ?
#
loop_
_entity_poly.entity_id
_entity_poly.type
_entity_poly.pdbx_seq_one_letter_code
_entity_poly.pdbx_strand_id
1 'polypeptide(L)'
;MLCGRNICSGQKRGRQVGKTKRGKGTKIMGLADSHGLPLALRTESASPAEVKLVQATLEDRIVAEVPERLIGDKAYDSDRLDEDLLQNYGTEMIAPNKENRRIKTQDGRSLRRFVRRWKIERLFAWLFNFRRLVVRYEYHPENFQGFIHLAAAIILLRHL
;
A
#
# COMPACT_ATOMS: atom_id res chain seq x y z
N MET A 1 -1.18 0.97 11.88
CA MET A 1 -0.48 1.18 10.59
C MET A 1 -1.41 1.76 9.55
N LEU A 2 -0.85 2.27 8.47
CA LEU A 2 -1.56 2.85 7.33
C LEU A 2 -1.22 2.03 6.09
N CYS A 3 -2.22 1.66 5.30
CA CYS A 3 -2.07 0.93 4.05
C CYS A 3 -2.50 1.81 2.87
N GLY A 4 -1.74 1.79 1.82
CA GLY A 4 -2.05 2.53 0.60
C GLY A 4 -1.36 1.97 -0.61
N ARG A 5 -1.70 2.53 -1.77
CA ARG A 5 -1.12 2.19 -3.05
C ARG A 5 -0.88 3.42 -3.90
N ASN A 6 0.06 3.29 -4.81
CA ASN A 6 0.21 4.19 -5.94
C ASN A 6 0.58 3.41 -7.21
N ILE A 7 0.39 4.00 -8.37
CA ILE A 7 0.67 3.38 -9.65
C ILE A 7 1.74 4.20 -10.36
N CYS A 8 2.87 3.56 -10.61
CA CYS A 8 3.94 4.10 -11.43
C CYS A 8 3.68 3.73 -12.90
N SER A 9 3.75 4.68 -13.80
CA SER A 9 3.72 4.40 -15.23
C SER A 9 4.93 3.54 -15.61
N GLY A 10 4.73 2.54 -16.47
CA GLY A 10 5.79 1.63 -16.87
C GLY A 10 5.98 1.60 -18.37
N GLN A 11 7.14 1.12 -18.81
CA GLN A 11 7.36 0.79 -20.21
C GLN A 11 6.34 -0.29 -20.65
N LYS A 12 6.03 -0.32 -21.94
CA LYS A 12 5.01 -1.22 -22.52
C LYS A 12 5.30 -2.72 -22.32
N ARG A 13 6.51 -3.11 -21.90
CA ARG A 13 6.98 -4.50 -21.74
C ARG A 13 7.74 -4.66 -20.43
N GLY A 14 7.62 -5.85 -19.81
CA GLY A 14 8.31 -6.22 -18.57
C GLY A 14 7.43 -7.07 -17.66
N ARG A 15 8.06 -7.82 -16.73
CA ARG A 15 7.34 -8.53 -15.68
C ARG A 15 6.67 -7.53 -14.74
N GLN A 16 5.51 -7.88 -14.18
CA GLN A 16 4.72 -7.04 -13.27
C GLN A 16 4.30 -5.68 -13.87
N VAL A 17 4.09 -5.61 -15.18
CA VAL A 17 3.47 -4.46 -15.84
C VAL A 17 2.05 -4.84 -16.24
N GLY A 18 1.07 -4.29 -15.54
CA GLY A 18 -0.35 -4.60 -15.74
C GLY A 18 -1.14 -3.47 -16.38
N LYS A 19 -2.36 -3.79 -16.85
CA LYS A 19 -3.29 -2.80 -17.40
C LYS A 19 -3.83 -1.89 -16.31
N THR A 20 -3.97 -0.61 -16.62
CA THR A 20 -4.65 0.40 -15.81
C THR A 20 -5.64 1.17 -16.68
N LYS A 21 -6.49 1.99 -16.05
CA LYS A 21 -7.41 2.89 -16.80
C LYS A 21 -6.66 3.89 -17.71
N ARG A 22 -5.39 4.20 -17.38
CA ARG A 22 -4.57 5.21 -18.09
C ARG A 22 -3.39 4.61 -18.84
N GLY A 23 -3.40 3.30 -19.12
CA GLY A 23 -2.30 2.63 -19.82
C GLY A 23 -1.77 1.42 -19.06
N LYS A 24 -0.47 1.20 -19.09
CA LYS A 24 0.21 0.12 -18.37
C LYS A 24 1.05 0.67 -17.22
N GLY A 25 1.14 -0.06 -16.12
CA GLY A 25 1.93 0.37 -14.97
C GLY A 25 2.22 -0.74 -13.97
N THR A 26 3.06 -0.41 -13.02
CA THR A 26 3.39 -1.21 -11.84
C THR A 26 2.75 -0.55 -10.62
N LYS A 27 2.09 -1.34 -9.81
CA LYS A 27 1.49 -0.90 -8.55
C LYS A 27 2.55 -0.97 -7.46
N ILE A 28 2.65 0.09 -6.65
CA ILE A 28 3.44 0.11 -5.43
C ILE A 28 2.45 0.04 -4.27
N MET A 29 2.50 -1.04 -3.51
CA MET A 29 1.79 -1.18 -2.24
C MET A 29 2.69 -0.71 -1.12
N GLY A 30 2.12 -0.04 -0.13
CA GLY A 30 2.89 0.48 1.00
C GLY A 30 2.18 0.34 2.33
N LEU A 31 2.95 0.04 3.36
CA LEU A 31 2.57 0.17 4.76
C LEU A 31 3.41 1.26 5.41
N ALA A 32 2.76 2.11 6.19
CA ALA A 32 3.43 3.14 6.96
C ALA A 32 3.03 3.07 8.44
N ASP A 33 3.91 3.55 9.29
CA ASP A 33 3.64 3.68 10.72
C ASP A 33 2.71 4.87 11.04
N SER A 34 2.57 5.18 12.33
CA SER A 34 1.79 6.33 12.81
C SER A 34 2.39 7.68 12.43
N HIS A 35 3.66 7.74 12.03
CA HIS A 35 4.37 8.95 11.59
C HIS A 35 4.42 9.07 10.06
N GLY A 36 3.99 8.03 9.33
CA GLY A 36 4.03 7.97 7.87
C GLY A 36 5.38 7.48 7.32
N LEU A 37 6.20 6.84 8.17
CA LEU A 37 7.46 6.24 7.76
C LEU A 37 7.22 4.84 7.14
N PRO A 38 7.99 4.44 6.13
CA PRO A 38 7.77 3.19 5.43
C PRO A 38 8.10 1.99 6.32
N LEU A 39 7.19 1.04 6.41
CA LEU A 39 7.35 -0.25 7.09
C LEU A 39 7.38 -1.43 6.13
N ALA A 40 6.69 -1.33 5.01
CA ALA A 40 6.77 -2.27 3.91
C ALA A 40 6.48 -1.55 2.59
N LEU A 41 7.19 -1.94 1.54
CA LEU A 41 6.97 -1.47 0.17
C LEU A 41 7.10 -2.65 -0.78
N ARG A 42 6.05 -2.92 -1.55
CA ARG A 42 5.98 -4.04 -2.48
C ARG A 42 5.56 -3.57 -3.86
N THR A 43 6.20 -4.09 -4.90
CA THR A 43 5.79 -3.87 -6.28
C THR A 43 4.99 -5.04 -6.81
N GLU A 44 3.91 -4.72 -7.50
CA GLU A 44 3.07 -5.71 -8.16
C GLU A 44 2.55 -5.20 -9.50
N SER A 45 2.09 -6.12 -10.33
CA SER A 45 1.32 -5.75 -11.52
C SER A 45 0.16 -4.82 -11.14
N ALA A 46 -0.14 -3.83 -11.96
CA ALA A 46 -1.27 -2.95 -11.69
C ALA A 46 -2.65 -3.64 -11.79
N SER A 47 -2.72 -4.84 -12.39
CA SER A 47 -3.97 -5.55 -12.64
C SER A 47 -4.67 -6.13 -11.41
N PRO A 48 -3.99 -6.77 -10.43
CA PRO A 48 -4.66 -7.34 -9.27
C PRO A 48 -5.35 -6.28 -8.41
N ALA A 49 -6.49 -6.63 -7.81
CA ALA A 49 -7.15 -5.78 -6.82
C ALA A 49 -6.28 -5.64 -5.55
N GLU A 50 -6.32 -4.47 -4.93
CA GLU A 50 -5.53 -4.12 -3.74
C GLU A 50 -5.76 -5.08 -2.58
N VAL A 51 -7.01 -5.48 -2.38
CA VAL A 51 -7.44 -6.43 -1.34
C VAL A 51 -6.60 -7.71 -1.33
N LYS A 52 -6.24 -8.21 -2.52
CA LYS A 52 -5.44 -9.44 -2.67
C LYS A 52 -3.97 -9.28 -2.33
N LEU A 53 -3.49 -8.04 -2.25
CA LEU A 53 -2.07 -7.73 -2.06
C LEU A 53 -1.73 -7.32 -0.62
N VAL A 54 -2.75 -7.09 0.23
CA VAL A 54 -2.54 -6.59 1.60
C VAL A 54 -1.75 -7.56 2.44
N GLN A 55 -2.12 -8.86 2.45
CA GLN A 55 -1.44 -9.86 3.26
C GLN A 55 0.04 -9.99 2.85
N ALA A 56 0.32 -10.15 1.56
CA ALA A 56 1.69 -10.23 1.07
C ALA A 56 2.51 -8.97 1.38
N THR A 57 1.87 -7.77 1.35
CA THR A 57 2.54 -6.53 1.74
C THR A 57 2.79 -6.49 3.25
N LEU A 58 1.89 -7.04 4.06
CA LEU A 58 2.06 -7.14 5.51
C LEU A 58 3.19 -8.10 5.89
N GLU A 59 3.39 -9.16 5.12
CA GLU A 59 4.50 -10.11 5.29
C GLU A 59 5.87 -9.51 4.97
N ASP A 60 5.94 -8.56 4.02
CA ASP A 60 7.17 -7.84 3.64
C ASP A 60 7.57 -6.74 4.66
N ARG A 61 6.90 -6.61 5.81
CA ARG A 61 7.21 -5.58 6.80
C ARG A 61 8.61 -5.78 7.42
N ILE A 62 9.31 -4.66 7.63
CA ILE A 62 10.65 -4.66 8.22
C ILE A 62 10.66 -4.76 9.76
N VAL A 63 9.50 -4.63 10.40
CA VAL A 63 9.33 -4.75 11.84
C VAL A 63 8.67 -6.07 12.18
N ALA A 64 9.05 -6.67 13.32
CA ALA A 64 8.50 -7.96 13.75
C ALA A 64 7.03 -7.84 14.22
N GLU A 65 6.67 -6.69 14.82
CA GLU A 65 5.34 -6.49 15.36
C GLU A 65 4.29 -6.44 14.26
N VAL A 66 3.20 -7.15 14.51
CA VAL A 66 2.00 -7.10 13.69
C VAL A 66 1.10 -5.95 14.18
N PRO A 67 0.57 -5.10 13.31
CA PRO A 67 -0.27 -4.01 13.76
C PRO A 67 -1.63 -4.50 14.27
N GLU A 68 -2.07 -4.02 15.43
CA GLU A 68 -3.45 -4.23 15.88
C GLU A 68 -4.48 -3.68 14.88
N ARG A 69 -4.14 -2.60 14.19
CA ARG A 69 -5.04 -1.89 13.26
C ARG A 69 -4.35 -1.46 12.00
N LEU A 70 -5.01 -1.70 10.88
CA LEU A 70 -4.59 -1.27 9.56
C LEU A 70 -5.64 -0.33 8.98
N ILE A 71 -5.23 0.87 8.55
CA ILE A 71 -6.14 1.89 8.00
C ILE A 71 -5.92 1.99 6.50
N GLY A 72 -6.97 1.78 5.72
CA GLY A 72 -6.94 1.87 4.27
C GLY A 72 -8.08 2.70 3.67
N ASP A 73 -8.10 2.83 2.35
CA ASP A 73 -9.18 3.51 1.64
C ASP A 73 -10.37 2.58 1.34
N LYS A 74 -11.40 3.09 0.64
CA LYS A 74 -12.58 2.32 0.25
C LYS A 74 -12.27 1.08 -0.60
N ALA A 75 -11.10 1.00 -1.24
CA ALA A 75 -10.72 -0.15 -2.05
C ALA A 75 -10.51 -1.40 -1.17
N TYR A 76 -10.15 -1.19 0.09
CA TYR A 76 -9.89 -2.27 1.06
C TYR A 76 -11.16 -2.75 1.80
N ASP A 77 -12.33 -2.15 1.55
CA ASP A 77 -13.62 -2.60 2.13
C ASP A 77 -14.02 -3.97 1.58
N SER A 78 -13.76 -5.03 2.35
CA SER A 78 -14.01 -6.43 2.00
C SER A 78 -14.09 -7.29 3.25
N ASP A 79 -15.25 -7.93 3.48
CA ASP A 79 -15.49 -8.81 4.64
C ASP A 79 -14.45 -9.94 4.70
N ARG A 80 -14.15 -10.54 3.55
CA ARG A 80 -13.14 -11.59 3.45
C ARG A 80 -11.75 -11.10 3.90
N LEU A 81 -11.36 -9.90 3.51
CA LEU A 81 -10.07 -9.33 3.94
C LEU A 81 -10.07 -9.09 5.44
N ASP A 82 -11.17 -8.56 5.99
CA ASP A 82 -11.32 -8.27 7.41
C ASP A 82 -11.21 -9.57 8.24
N GLU A 83 -11.89 -10.64 7.80
CA GLU A 83 -11.80 -11.97 8.41
C GLU A 83 -10.40 -12.57 8.32
N ASP A 84 -9.79 -12.57 7.13
CA ASP A 84 -8.47 -13.12 6.89
C ASP A 84 -7.40 -12.40 7.74
N LEU A 85 -7.45 -11.06 7.84
CA LEU A 85 -6.52 -10.28 8.65
C LEU A 85 -6.73 -10.50 10.15
N LEU A 86 -7.97 -10.60 10.60
CA LEU A 86 -8.27 -10.85 12.00
C LEU A 86 -7.84 -12.24 12.44
N GLN A 87 -8.12 -13.27 11.64
CA GLN A 87 -7.82 -14.66 11.96
C GLN A 87 -6.32 -14.96 11.91
N ASN A 88 -5.63 -14.46 10.86
CA ASN A 88 -4.22 -14.82 10.62
C ASN A 88 -3.24 -13.91 11.37
N TYR A 89 -3.62 -12.66 11.63
CA TYR A 89 -2.71 -11.64 12.17
C TYR A 89 -3.24 -10.92 13.41
N GLY A 90 -4.50 -11.13 13.81
CA GLY A 90 -5.12 -10.36 14.88
C GLY A 90 -5.29 -8.86 14.54
N THR A 91 -5.30 -8.53 13.24
CA THR A 91 -5.32 -7.16 12.74
C THR A 91 -6.74 -6.72 12.33
N GLU A 92 -7.22 -5.62 12.93
CA GLU A 92 -8.48 -4.98 12.54
C GLU A 92 -8.26 -4.09 11.30
N MET A 93 -8.95 -4.37 10.18
CA MET A 93 -8.94 -3.49 9.01
C MET A 93 -9.96 -2.37 9.17
N ILE A 94 -9.54 -1.12 9.02
CA ILE A 94 -10.39 0.08 9.08
C ILE A 94 -10.41 0.72 7.70
N ALA A 95 -11.51 0.54 6.97
CA ALA A 95 -11.74 1.14 5.67
C ALA A 95 -13.16 1.71 5.57
N PRO A 96 -13.38 2.87 4.95
CA PRO A 96 -14.73 3.37 4.71
C PRO A 96 -15.51 2.41 3.83
N ASN A 97 -16.77 2.17 4.17
CA ASN A 97 -17.65 1.33 3.36
C ASN A 97 -17.78 1.86 1.93
N LYS A 98 -17.83 0.94 0.97
CA LYS A 98 -18.19 1.25 -0.41
C LYS A 98 -19.62 1.77 -0.47
N GLU A 99 -19.89 2.68 -1.41
CA GLU A 99 -21.21 3.35 -1.54
C GLU A 99 -22.36 2.35 -1.77
N ASN A 100 -22.08 1.25 -2.50
CA ASN A 100 -23.06 0.23 -2.85
C ASN A 100 -23.18 -0.88 -1.78
N ARG A 101 -22.54 -0.73 -0.61
CA ARG A 101 -22.60 -1.73 0.44
C ARG A 101 -23.95 -1.66 1.18
N ARG A 102 -24.67 -2.78 1.23
CA ARG A 102 -25.99 -2.88 1.88
C ARG A 102 -25.88 -2.84 3.41
N ILE A 103 -24.89 -3.56 3.96
CA ILE A 103 -24.68 -3.67 5.41
C ILE A 103 -23.38 -2.93 5.74
N LYS A 104 -23.49 -1.87 6.54
CA LYS A 104 -22.33 -1.11 7.03
C LYS A 104 -21.72 -1.85 8.22
N THR A 105 -20.47 -2.25 8.10
CA THR A 105 -19.71 -2.97 9.14
C THR A 105 -18.81 -2.07 9.95
N GLN A 106 -18.44 -0.89 9.41
CA GLN A 106 -17.57 0.06 10.08
C GLN A 106 -18.35 1.03 10.96
N ASP A 107 -18.00 1.09 12.22
CA ASP A 107 -18.55 2.04 13.19
C ASP A 107 -17.85 3.42 13.01
N GLY A 108 -18.55 4.50 13.30
CA GLY A 108 -18.05 5.87 13.18
C GLY A 108 -16.85 6.17 14.09
N ARG A 109 -16.62 5.39 15.15
CA ARG A 109 -15.45 5.53 16.05
C ARG A 109 -14.19 5.06 15.38
N SER A 110 -14.21 3.89 14.73
CA SER A 110 -13.08 3.36 13.95
C SER A 110 -12.73 4.28 12.81
N LEU A 111 -13.73 4.83 12.11
CA LEU A 111 -13.55 5.76 11.00
C LEU A 111 -12.91 7.10 11.38
N ARG A 112 -12.95 7.54 12.64
CA ARG A 112 -12.19 8.73 13.08
C ARG A 112 -10.70 8.60 12.83
N ARG A 113 -10.17 7.37 12.86
CA ARG A 113 -8.77 7.09 12.57
C ARG A 113 -8.42 7.24 11.08
N PHE A 114 -9.41 7.12 10.22
CA PHE A 114 -9.27 7.31 8.76
C PHE A 114 -8.71 8.70 8.39
N VAL A 115 -8.97 9.72 9.19
CA VAL A 115 -8.40 11.07 9.01
C VAL A 115 -6.86 11.02 8.93
N ARG A 116 -6.22 10.03 9.55
CA ARG A 116 -4.75 9.88 9.52
C ARG A 116 -4.21 9.31 8.20
N ARG A 117 -5.08 8.90 7.27
CA ARG A 117 -4.68 8.27 5.99
C ARG A 117 -3.77 9.15 5.12
N TRP A 118 -3.87 10.47 5.23
CA TRP A 118 -2.99 11.39 4.51
C TRP A 118 -1.49 11.11 4.71
N LYS A 119 -1.11 10.43 5.80
CA LYS A 119 0.29 10.07 6.09
C LYS A 119 0.86 9.05 5.09
N ILE A 120 0.05 8.09 4.65
CA ILE A 120 0.49 7.16 3.60
C ILE A 120 0.57 7.87 2.24
N GLU A 121 -0.30 8.83 1.97
CA GLU A 121 -0.22 9.67 0.77
C GLU A 121 1.06 10.51 0.78
N ARG A 122 1.42 11.04 1.95
CA ARG A 122 2.70 11.75 2.15
C ARG A 122 3.90 10.85 1.89
N LEU A 123 3.88 9.59 2.36
CA LEU A 123 4.94 8.63 2.06
C LEU A 123 5.11 8.46 0.53
N PHE A 124 4.02 8.28 -0.20
CA PHE A 124 4.09 8.19 -1.66
C PHE A 124 4.59 9.48 -2.31
N ALA A 125 4.20 10.65 -1.78
CA ALA A 125 4.73 11.93 -2.26
C ALA A 125 6.26 12.00 -2.05
N TRP A 126 6.77 11.56 -0.90
CA TRP A 126 8.22 11.49 -0.66
C TRP A 126 8.92 10.52 -1.60
N LEU A 127 8.36 9.33 -1.84
CA LEU A 127 8.91 8.35 -2.79
C LEU A 127 8.97 8.93 -4.20
N PHE A 128 7.95 9.66 -4.65
CA PHE A 128 7.94 10.23 -6.01
C PHE A 128 8.78 11.49 -6.17
N ASN A 129 9.38 12.04 -5.11
CA ASN A 129 10.47 13.00 -5.24
C ASN A 129 11.75 12.36 -5.87
N PHE A 130 11.87 11.05 -5.78
CA PHE A 130 12.91 10.32 -6.50
C PHE A 130 12.46 10.07 -7.93
N ARG A 131 13.00 10.83 -8.90
CA ARG A 131 12.59 10.79 -10.32
C ARG A 131 12.52 9.38 -10.91
N ARG A 132 13.42 8.49 -10.45
CA ARG A 132 13.51 7.11 -10.91
C ARG A 132 12.28 6.27 -10.54
N LEU A 133 11.51 6.68 -9.53
CA LEU A 133 10.31 5.98 -9.09
C LEU A 133 9.03 6.49 -9.77
N VAL A 134 9.06 7.64 -10.45
CA VAL A 134 7.89 8.22 -11.11
C VAL A 134 7.50 7.41 -12.35
N VAL A 135 8.50 6.96 -13.12
CA VAL A 135 8.34 6.11 -14.29
C VAL A 135 9.28 4.93 -14.17
N ARG A 136 8.74 3.72 -14.26
CA ARG A 136 9.55 2.51 -14.25
C ARG A 136 10.15 2.27 -15.63
N TYR A 137 11.47 2.24 -15.70
CA TYR A 137 12.23 1.89 -16.89
C TYR A 137 12.78 0.46 -16.83
N GLU A 138 12.85 -0.13 -15.64
CA GLU A 138 13.43 -1.43 -15.39
C GLU A 138 12.55 -2.53 -15.98
N TYR A 139 13.17 -3.39 -16.80
CA TYR A 139 12.53 -4.61 -17.31
C TYR A 139 12.28 -5.61 -16.19
N HIS A 140 13.29 -5.80 -15.32
CA HIS A 140 13.23 -6.68 -14.17
C HIS A 140 12.58 -5.98 -12.98
N PRO A 141 11.49 -6.51 -12.41
CA PRO A 141 10.80 -5.88 -11.28
C PRO A 141 11.66 -5.78 -10.03
N GLU A 142 12.59 -6.71 -9.84
CA GLU A 142 13.52 -6.75 -8.70
C GLU A 142 14.40 -5.49 -8.66
N ASN A 143 14.86 -5.01 -9.81
CA ASN A 143 15.66 -3.79 -9.89
C ASN A 143 14.82 -2.56 -9.49
N PHE A 144 13.57 -2.50 -9.95
CA PHE A 144 12.67 -1.41 -9.56
C PHE A 144 12.34 -1.46 -8.06
N GLN A 145 12.11 -2.67 -7.52
CA GLN A 145 11.91 -2.89 -6.09
C GLN A 145 13.13 -2.42 -5.28
N GLY A 146 14.35 -2.70 -5.76
CA GLY A 146 15.59 -2.23 -5.15
C GLY A 146 15.68 -0.71 -5.07
N PHE A 147 15.29 0.03 -6.12
CA PHE A 147 15.22 1.50 -6.09
C PHE A 147 14.19 2.01 -5.08
N ILE A 148 13.05 1.34 -4.93
CA ILE A 148 12.03 1.69 -3.94
C ILE A 148 12.57 1.49 -2.52
N HIS A 149 13.26 0.38 -2.25
CA HIS A 149 13.86 0.12 -0.94
C HIS A 149 14.98 1.12 -0.63
N LEU A 150 15.81 1.49 -1.61
CA LEU A 150 16.83 2.52 -1.43
C LEU A 150 16.20 3.88 -1.09
N ALA A 151 15.14 4.27 -1.78
CA ALA A 151 14.40 5.50 -1.48
C ALA A 151 13.79 5.47 -0.07
N ALA A 152 13.21 4.32 0.34
CA ALA A 152 12.68 4.13 1.68
C ALA A 152 13.78 4.27 2.75
N ALA A 153 14.95 3.67 2.54
CA ALA A 153 16.09 3.80 3.43
C ALA A 153 16.54 5.27 3.58
N ILE A 154 16.59 6.03 2.49
CA ILE A 154 16.94 7.46 2.52
C ILE A 154 15.86 8.26 3.29
N ILE A 155 14.57 7.93 3.12
CA ILE A 155 13.48 8.57 3.88
C ILE A 155 13.64 8.28 5.36
N LEU A 156 13.89 7.03 5.75
CA LEU A 156 14.09 6.65 7.15
C LEU A 156 15.29 7.38 7.76
N LEU A 157 16.45 7.40 7.08
CA LEU A 157 17.65 8.09 7.54
C LEU A 157 17.47 9.60 7.76
N ARG A 158 16.55 10.23 7.03
CA ARG A 158 16.25 11.67 7.21
C ARG A 158 15.35 11.95 8.42
N HIS A 159 14.82 10.92 9.06
CA HIS A 159 13.89 11.02 10.20
C HIS A 159 14.45 10.37 11.46
N LEU A 160 15.71 9.92 11.43
CA LEU A 160 16.51 9.56 12.60
C LEU A 160 17.14 10.81 13.23
#